data_96a2805a7a5f959ae0db9ba7a34364d8
#
_entry.id   96a2805a7a5f959ae0db9ba7a34364d8
#
_cell.length_a   1.000
_cell.length_b   1.000
_cell.length_c   1.000
_cell.angle_alpha   90.00
_cell.angle_beta   90.00
_cell.angle_gamma   90.00
#
_symmetry.space_group_name_H-M   'P 1'
#
loop_
_entity.id
_entity.type
_entity.pdbx_description
1 polymer ?
#
loop_
_entity_poly.entity_id
_entity_poly.type
_entity_poly.pdbx_seq_one_letter_code
_entity_poly.pdbx_strand_id
1 'polypeptide(L)'
;METKNLDTKYCVGLGEILFDVLPSGSQLGGAPANFAYHAGQHGLHSVAVSAVGKDALGDTALRLLDEKKLKYVMPEVDYPTGTVQVQLDKEGVPTYDIKQGVAWDNIPFTSDIREIAVNAGAVCWGSLAQRSEVSRKTIYTFLDHTPEDCLKIFDINLRQNFYTPEVITESLKRCNVLKINDEELITIGRLFGYPGLDIENKCWLILGKYNLDMLVLTCGVNGSYVFAPGVKSFQETPKVEVADTVGAGDSFTGTFCASILKGKSIQEAHELAVKVSAYVCTQNGAMPQIPEEYTR
;
A
#
# COMPACT_ATOMS: atom_id res chain seq x y z
N MET A 1 -11.68 1.73 26.36
CA MET A 1 -11.49 2.27 24.99
C MET A 1 -12.86 2.30 24.36
N GLU A 2 -13.36 3.48 24.03
CA GLU A 2 -14.61 3.60 23.27
C GLU A 2 -14.39 2.90 21.91
N THR A 3 -15.31 2.00 21.55
CA THR A 3 -15.34 1.38 20.24
C THR A 3 -15.50 2.50 19.22
N LYS A 4 -14.41 2.83 18.50
CA LYS A 4 -14.45 3.80 17.39
C LYS A 4 -15.57 3.37 16.46
N ASN A 5 -16.45 4.29 16.10
CA ASN A 5 -17.53 4.02 15.15
C ASN A 5 -16.89 3.86 13.75
N LEU A 6 -16.42 2.65 13.44
CA LEU A 6 -15.73 2.31 12.18
C LEU A 6 -16.68 2.31 10.99
N ASP A 7 -17.99 2.22 11.23
CA ASP A 7 -19.00 2.12 10.16
C ASP A 7 -19.11 3.42 9.34
N THR A 8 -18.56 4.53 9.83
CA THR A 8 -18.61 5.83 9.16
C THR A 8 -17.26 6.32 8.66
N LYS A 9 -16.15 5.65 9.02
CA LYS A 9 -14.79 6.05 8.63
C LYS A 9 -14.28 5.24 7.45
N TYR A 10 -13.63 5.93 6.51
CA TYR A 10 -13.03 5.30 5.34
C TYR A 10 -11.65 4.70 5.64
N CYS A 11 -11.38 3.53 5.04
CA CYS A 11 -10.03 2.96 4.90
C CYS A 11 -9.55 3.20 3.47
N VAL A 12 -8.57 4.06 3.30
CA VAL A 12 -8.22 4.66 2.01
C VAL A 12 -6.93 4.11 1.46
N GLY A 13 -6.94 3.60 0.22
CA GLY A 13 -5.74 3.39 -0.58
C GLY A 13 -5.56 4.56 -1.53
N LEU A 14 -4.50 5.36 -1.37
CA LEU A 14 -4.27 6.59 -2.13
C LEU A 14 -2.98 6.51 -2.97
N GLY A 15 -3.10 6.58 -4.27
CA GLY A 15 -1.93 6.58 -5.16
C GLY A 15 -2.20 6.03 -6.55
N GLU A 16 -1.29 5.21 -7.07
CA GLU A 16 -1.34 4.69 -8.43
C GLU A 16 -2.44 3.64 -8.63
N ILE A 17 -3.06 3.70 -9.82
CA ILE A 17 -3.84 2.63 -10.46
C ILE A 17 -3.28 2.43 -11.87
N LEU A 18 -3.04 1.20 -12.27
CA LEU A 18 -2.36 0.91 -13.52
C LEU A 18 -2.68 -0.48 -14.05
N PHE A 19 -2.29 -0.74 -15.27
CA PHE A 19 -2.30 -2.08 -15.84
C PHE A 19 -0.88 -2.61 -16.03
N ASP A 20 -0.60 -3.78 -15.49
CA ASP A 20 0.56 -4.57 -15.86
C ASP A 20 0.29 -5.24 -17.20
N VAL A 21 1.01 -4.83 -18.22
CA VAL A 21 0.86 -5.33 -19.59
C VAL A 21 1.88 -6.42 -19.81
N LEU A 22 1.42 -7.66 -19.77
CA LEU A 22 2.17 -8.89 -19.96
C LEU A 22 1.93 -9.43 -21.38
N PRO A 23 2.80 -10.26 -21.93
CA PRO A 23 2.53 -10.96 -23.20
C PRO A 23 1.26 -11.83 -23.17
N SER A 24 0.85 -12.27 -21.98
CA SER A 24 -0.36 -13.09 -21.74
C SER A 24 -1.64 -12.28 -21.57
N GLY A 25 -1.57 -10.95 -21.50
CA GLY A 25 -2.71 -10.06 -21.26
C GLY A 25 -2.41 -8.96 -20.26
N SER A 26 -3.40 -8.13 -19.99
CA SER A 26 -3.26 -7.01 -19.03
C SER A 26 -3.96 -7.34 -17.73
N GLN A 27 -3.33 -7.02 -16.61
CA GLN A 27 -3.87 -7.18 -15.26
C GLN A 27 -3.95 -5.83 -14.56
N LEU A 28 -5.08 -5.57 -13.90
CA LEU A 28 -5.24 -4.37 -13.07
C LEU A 28 -4.35 -4.51 -11.84
N GLY A 29 -3.55 -3.48 -11.57
CA GLY A 29 -2.63 -3.35 -10.46
C GLY A 29 -2.69 -1.98 -9.82
N GLY A 30 -1.84 -1.77 -8.84
CA GLY A 30 -1.73 -0.56 -8.03
C GLY A 30 -1.81 -0.91 -6.55
N ALA A 31 -0.68 -0.79 -5.85
CA ALA A 31 -0.59 -1.16 -4.44
C ALA A 31 -1.67 -0.51 -3.56
N PRO A 32 -2.03 0.79 -3.73
CA PRO A 32 -3.09 1.40 -2.96
C PRO A 32 -4.48 0.75 -3.17
N ALA A 33 -4.82 0.38 -4.40
CA ALA A 33 -6.08 -0.28 -4.69
C ALA A 33 -6.11 -1.72 -4.13
N ASN A 34 -4.99 -2.44 -4.22
CA ASN A 34 -4.84 -3.77 -3.63
C ASN A 34 -5.02 -3.71 -2.10
N PHE A 35 -4.36 -2.75 -1.43
CA PHE A 35 -4.53 -2.49 0.00
C PHE A 35 -6.00 -2.27 0.36
N ALA A 36 -6.68 -1.35 -0.34
CA ALA A 36 -8.09 -1.02 -0.07
C ALA A 36 -9.00 -2.23 -0.28
N TYR A 37 -8.75 -3.04 -1.33
CA TYR A 37 -9.49 -4.27 -1.57
C TYR A 37 -9.37 -5.25 -0.41
N HIS A 38 -8.15 -5.53 0.05
CA HIS A 38 -7.93 -6.47 1.15
C HIS A 38 -8.49 -5.95 2.47
N ALA A 39 -8.33 -4.68 2.79
CA ALA A 39 -8.94 -4.06 3.97
C ALA A 39 -10.48 -4.17 3.94
N GLY A 40 -11.09 -3.99 2.75
CA GLY A 40 -12.53 -4.14 2.54
C GLY A 40 -13.05 -5.55 2.79
N GLN A 41 -12.29 -6.59 2.44
CA GLN A 41 -12.67 -7.97 2.73
C GLN A 41 -12.76 -8.27 4.23
N HIS A 42 -12.08 -7.50 5.07
CA HIS A 42 -12.24 -7.54 6.53
C HIS A 42 -13.39 -6.67 7.04
N GLY A 43 -14.30 -6.21 6.16
CA GLY A 43 -15.50 -5.46 6.52
C GLY A 43 -15.25 -3.97 6.82
N LEU A 44 -14.12 -3.40 6.43
CA LEU A 44 -13.91 -1.95 6.50
C LEU A 44 -14.59 -1.24 5.32
N HIS A 45 -14.97 0.00 5.53
CA HIS A 45 -15.47 0.91 4.50
C HIS A 45 -14.29 1.38 3.63
N SER A 46 -13.78 0.51 2.77
CA SER A 46 -12.57 0.80 2.01
C SER A 46 -12.88 1.53 0.70
N VAL A 47 -11.96 2.40 0.28
CA VAL A 47 -12.04 3.18 -0.95
C VAL A 47 -10.65 3.36 -1.56
N ALA A 48 -10.55 3.16 -2.88
CA ALA A 48 -9.35 3.48 -3.64
C ALA A 48 -9.47 4.91 -4.21
N VAL A 49 -8.43 5.72 -4.00
CA VAL A 49 -8.35 7.09 -4.50
C VAL A 49 -7.18 7.20 -5.46
N SER A 50 -7.48 7.56 -6.72
CA SER A 50 -6.50 7.70 -7.80
C SER A 50 -7.02 8.63 -8.89
N ALA A 51 -6.51 8.50 -10.11
CA ALA A 51 -7.11 9.07 -11.32
C ALA A 51 -6.94 8.10 -12.51
N VAL A 52 -7.87 8.13 -13.45
CA VAL A 52 -7.84 7.37 -14.70
C VAL A 52 -7.91 8.32 -15.90
N GLY A 53 -7.48 7.85 -17.05
CA GLY A 53 -7.61 8.57 -18.31
C GLY A 53 -9.02 8.45 -18.89
N LYS A 54 -9.38 9.40 -19.77
CA LYS A 54 -10.57 9.32 -20.62
C LYS A 54 -10.30 8.36 -21.78
N ASP A 55 -10.05 7.10 -21.45
CA ASP A 55 -9.67 6.07 -22.43
C ASP A 55 -10.25 4.69 -22.06
N ALA A 56 -10.18 3.76 -23.00
CA ALA A 56 -10.75 2.41 -22.82
C ALA A 56 -10.09 1.62 -21.66
N LEU A 57 -8.84 1.94 -21.28
CA LEU A 57 -8.20 1.33 -20.11
C LEU A 57 -8.78 1.92 -18.82
N GLY A 58 -9.09 3.23 -18.79
CA GLY A 58 -9.78 3.87 -17.67
C GLY A 58 -11.15 3.24 -17.42
N ASP A 59 -11.97 3.12 -18.48
CA ASP A 59 -13.27 2.43 -18.40
C ASP A 59 -13.11 1.00 -17.89
N THR A 60 -12.08 0.30 -18.38
CA THR A 60 -11.81 -1.08 -17.95
C THR A 60 -11.40 -1.14 -16.48
N ALA A 61 -10.56 -0.21 -16.01
CA ALA A 61 -10.15 -0.15 -14.62
C ALA A 61 -11.36 0.01 -13.69
N LEU A 62 -12.23 0.99 -13.99
CA LEU A 62 -13.43 1.25 -13.18
C LEU A 62 -14.37 0.03 -13.16
N ARG A 63 -14.61 -0.59 -14.32
CA ARG A 63 -15.43 -1.82 -14.42
C ARG A 63 -14.84 -2.97 -13.59
N LEU A 64 -13.53 -3.19 -13.62
CA LEU A 64 -12.88 -4.24 -12.83
C LEU A 64 -12.96 -3.97 -11.33
N LEU A 65 -12.87 -2.71 -10.89
CA LEU A 65 -13.07 -2.34 -9.49
C LEU A 65 -14.53 -2.57 -9.06
N ASP A 66 -15.50 -2.27 -9.92
CA ASP A 66 -16.92 -2.58 -9.68
C ASP A 66 -17.16 -4.10 -9.55
N GLU A 67 -16.57 -4.91 -10.42
CA GLU A 67 -16.63 -6.38 -10.33
C GLU A 67 -16.03 -6.91 -9.00
N LYS A 68 -14.99 -6.25 -8.50
CA LYS A 68 -14.38 -6.53 -7.18
C LYS A 68 -15.19 -5.92 -6.02
N LYS A 69 -16.24 -5.15 -6.29
CA LYS A 69 -17.04 -4.41 -5.29
C LYS A 69 -16.17 -3.46 -4.43
N LEU A 70 -15.07 -2.98 -4.98
CA LEU A 70 -14.21 -1.97 -4.34
C LEU A 70 -14.71 -0.58 -4.71
N LYS A 71 -15.08 0.21 -3.70
CA LYS A 71 -15.43 1.62 -3.91
C LYS A 71 -14.20 2.42 -4.32
N TYR A 72 -14.42 3.43 -5.15
CA TYR A 72 -13.33 4.29 -5.60
C TYR A 72 -13.78 5.74 -5.78
N VAL A 73 -12.82 6.66 -5.69
CA VAL A 73 -12.92 8.06 -6.14
C VAL A 73 -11.76 8.29 -7.10
N MET A 74 -12.06 8.24 -8.40
CA MET A 74 -11.07 8.30 -9.48
C MET A 74 -11.54 9.27 -10.57
N PRO A 75 -11.23 10.58 -10.41
CA PRO A 75 -11.52 11.55 -11.46
C PRO A 75 -10.86 11.15 -12.78
N GLU A 76 -11.60 11.34 -13.88
CA GLU A 76 -11.04 11.24 -15.22
C GLU A 76 -10.23 12.50 -15.54
N VAL A 77 -9.02 12.30 -16.04
CA VAL A 77 -8.09 13.38 -16.42
C VAL A 77 -7.65 13.27 -17.88
N ASP A 78 -7.11 14.35 -18.43
CA ASP A 78 -6.66 14.41 -19.85
C ASP A 78 -5.22 13.83 -20.01
N TYR A 79 -4.97 12.71 -19.32
CA TYR A 79 -3.74 11.92 -19.39
C TYR A 79 -4.10 10.45 -19.57
N PRO A 80 -3.27 9.65 -20.26
CA PRO A 80 -3.58 8.23 -20.46
C PRO A 80 -3.60 7.46 -19.14
N THR A 81 -4.45 6.44 -19.06
CA THR A 81 -4.45 5.51 -17.93
C THR A 81 -3.09 4.84 -17.78
N GLY A 82 -2.62 4.68 -16.52
CA GLY A 82 -1.30 4.17 -16.22
C GLY A 82 -1.07 2.74 -16.71
N THR A 83 0.12 2.48 -17.27
CA THR A 83 0.56 1.15 -17.66
C THR A 83 1.99 0.88 -17.24
N VAL A 84 2.27 -0.39 -16.95
CA VAL A 84 3.61 -0.93 -16.78
C VAL A 84 3.82 -1.98 -17.87
N GLN A 85 4.78 -1.76 -18.75
CA GLN A 85 5.14 -2.74 -19.77
C GLN A 85 6.12 -3.73 -19.17
N VAL A 86 5.75 -5.01 -19.15
CA VAL A 86 6.62 -6.08 -18.68
C VAL A 86 7.22 -6.78 -19.91
N GLN A 87 8.53 -6.66 -20.06
CA GLN A 87 9.28 -7.33 -21.11
C GLN A 87 10.18 -8.39 -20.47
N LEU A 88 10.17 -9.59 -21.04
CA LEU A 88 11.08 -10.66 -20.64
C LEU A 88 12.32 -10.60 -21.53
N ASP A 89 13.50 -10.64 -20.94
CA ASP A 89 14.73 -10.82 -21.69
C ASP A 89 14.87 -12.27 -22.21
N LYS A 90 16.00 -12.59 -22.84
CA LYS A 90 16.25 -13.91 -23.41
C LYS A 90 16.38 -15.02 -22.36
N GLU A 91 16.71 -14.64 -21.15
CA GLU A 91 16.83 -15.49 -19.96
C GLU A 91 15.52 -15.59 -19.18
N GLY A 92 14.45 -14.87 -19.61
CA GLY A 92 13.14 -14.83 -18.94
C GLY A 92 13.09 -13.85 -17.75
N VAL A 93 14.10 -12.99 -17.58
CA VAL A 93 14.11 -11.99 -16.51
C VAL A 93 13.21 -10.81 -16.88
N PRO A 94 12.24 -10.43 -16.04
CA PRO A 94 11.33 -9.34 -16.35
C PRO A 94 12.02 -7.97 -16.20
N THR A 95 11.79 -7.12 -17.20
CA THR A 95 12.10 -5.69 -17.15
C THR A 95 10.79 -4.91 -17.16
N TYR A 96 10.66 -3.97 -16.23
CA TYR A 96 9.44 -3.17 -16.04
C TYR A 96 9.66 -1.76 -16.58
N ASP A 97 8.79 -1.29 -17.45
CA ASP A 97 8.77 0.09 -17.93
C ASP A 97 7.49 0.77 -17.42
N ILE A 98 7.62 1.49 -16.32
CA ILE A 98 6.53 2.23 -15.68
C ILE A 98 6.36 3.56 -16.42
N LYS A 99 5.30 3.67 -17.23
CA LYS A 99 5.06 4.87 -18.05
C LYS A 99 4.87 6.11 -17.17
N GLN A 100 5.45 7.23 -17.61
CA GLN A 100 5.34 8.53 -16.97
C GLN A 100 4.34 9.42 -17.72
N GLY A 101 3.85 10.48 -17.06
CA GLY A 101 2.87 11.40 -17.63
C GLY A 101 1.50 10.75 -17.82
N VAL A 102 1.13 9.88 -16.91
CA VAL A 102 -0.13 9.13 -16.91
C VAL A 102 -1.14 9.73 -15.92
N ALA A 103 -2.35 9.20 -15.92
CA ALA A 103 -3.47 9.74 -15.13
C ALA A 103 -3.14 9.83 -13.62
N TRP A 104 -2.61 8.76 -13.02
CA TRP A 104 -2.26 8.77 -11.61
C TRP A 104 -1.03 9.64 -11.23
N ASP A 105 -0.28 10.16 -12.20
CA ASP A 105 0.68 11.26 -11.98
C ASP A 105 -0.03 12.61 -11.80
N ASN A 106 -1.33 12.68 -12.08
CA ASN A 106 -2.12 13.92 -12.13
C ASN A 106 -3.42 13.82 -11.32
N ILE A 107 -3.39 13.18 -10.16
CA ILE A 107 -4.55 13.06 -9.25
C ILE A 107 -4.94 14.46 -8.76
N PRO A 108 -6.12 14.99 -9.12
CA PRO A 108 -6.56 16.29 -8.64
C PRO A 108 -7.11 16.18 -7.21
N PHE A 109 -6.95 17.23 -6.40
CA PHE A 109 -7.61 17.30 -5.10
C PHE A 109 -9.01 17.89 -5.26
N THR A 110 -10.01 17.01 -5.43
CA THR A 110 -11.42 17.38 -5.62
C THR A 110 -12.17 17.50 -4.30
N SER A 111 -13.42 18.04 -4.34
CA SER A 111 -14.34 18.04 -3.18
C SER A 111 -14.59 16.66 -2.62
N ASP A 112 -14.77 15.64 -3.50
CA ASP A 112 -15.07 14.27 -3.11
C ASP A 112 -13.85 13.63 -2.41
N ILE A 113 -12.63 13.87 -2.94
CA ILE A 113 -11.38 13.42 -2.32
C ILE A 113 -11.20 14.09 -0.95
N ARG A 114 -11.57 15.37 -0.82
CA ARG A 114 -11.55 16.07 0.45
C ARG A 114 -12.54 15.47 1.45
N GLU A 115 -13.75 15.13 1.01
CA GLU A 115 -14.75 14.48 1.85
C GLU A 115 -14.24 13.13 2.39
N ILE A 116 -13.61 12.33 1.53
CA ILE A 116 -12.96 11.08 1.96
C ILE A 116 -11.85 11.37 2.99
N ALA A 117 -11.01 12.38 2.76
CA ALA A 117 -9.89 12.70 3.66
C ALA A 117 -10.35 13.05 5.07
N VAL A 118 -11.34 13.94 5.22
CA VAL A 118 -11.84 14.39 6.54
C VAL A 118 -12.57 13.28 7.31
N ASN A 119 -13.02 12.23 6.62
CA ASN A 119 -13.67 11.05 7.20
C ASN A 119 -12.77 9.79 7.19
N ALA A 120 -11.47 9.94 6.94
CA ALA A 120 -10.55 8.80 6.92
C ALA A 120 -10.26 8.27 8.33
N GLY A 121 -10.43 6.97 8.53
CA GLY A 121 -9.98 6.24 9.72
C GLY A 121 -8.61 5.61 9.51
N ALA A 122 -8.27 5.30 8.25
CA ALA A 122 -6.94 4.91 7.83
C ALA A 122 -6.66 5.39 6.40
N VAL A 123 -5.40 5.64 6.10
CA VAL A 123 -4.91 5.89 4.74
C VAL A 123 -3.58 5.19 4.52
N CYS A 124 -3.45 4.49 3.38
CA CYS A 124 -2.19 3.89 2.93
C CYS A 124 -1.78 4.52 1.60
N TRP A 125 -0.51 4.94 1.52
CA TRP A 125 0.09 5.47 0.29
C TRP A 125 1.54 5.00 0.15
N GLY A 126 2.03 5.04 -1.10
CA GLY A 126 3.41 4.67 -1.42
C GLY A 126 4.28 5.83 -1.91
N SER A 127 5.51 5.50 -2.30
CA SER A 127 6.43 6.48 -2.89
C SER A 127 6.15 6.75 -4.37
N LEU A 128 5.63 5.78 -5.12
CA LEU A 128 5.56 5.81 -6.58
C LEU A 128 4.69 6.96 -7.12
N ALA A 129 3.48 7.13 -6.60
CA ALA A 129 2.59 8.21 -7.04
C ALA A 129 3.10 9.62 -6.69
N GLN A 130 4.09 9.71 -5.80
CA GLN A 130 4.72 10.96 -5.40
C GLN A 130 5.83 11.42 -6.36
N ARG A 131 6.16 10.63 -7.39
CA ARG A 131 7.14 11.03 -8.42
C ARG A 131 6.72 12.28 -9.18
N SER A 132 5.41 12.47 -9.36
CA SER A 132 4.83 13.68 -9.94
C SER A 132 4.49 14.70 -8.84
N GLU A 133 4.78 15.96 -9.09
CA GLU A 133 4.48 17.05 -8.16
C GLU A 133 2.97 17.23 -7.94
N VAL A 134 2.15 17.03 -8.98
CA VAL A 134 0.69 17.17 -8.91
C VAL A 134 0.11 16.16 -7.91
N SER A 135 0.35 14.88 -8.11
CA SER A 135 -0.16 13.82 -7.23
C SER A 135 0.47 13.89 -5.84
N ARG A 136 1.78 14.22 -5.74
CA ARG A 136 2.43 14.43 -4.45
C ARG A 136 1.76 15.53 -3.63
N LYS A 137 1.41 16.66 -4.25
CA LYS A 137 0.68 17.75 -3.59
C LYS A 137 -0.70 17.29 -3.13
N THR A 138 -1.41 16.54 -3.98
CA THR A 138 -2.72 15.97 -3.61
C THR A 138 -2.59 15.00 -2.44
N ILE A 139 -1.60 14.11 -2.44
CA ILE A 139 -1.35 13.18 -1.33
C ILE A 139 -1.09 13.95 -0.04
N TYR A 140 -0.20 14.94 -0.05
CA TYR A 140 0.09 15.73 1.15
C TYR A 140 -1.12 16.52 1.63
N THR A 141 -1.85 17.16 0.72
CA THR A 141 -3.09 17.87 1.06
C THR A 141 -4.13 16.92 1.65
N PHE A 142 -4.26 15.71 1.12
CA PHE A 142 -5.13 14.67 1.68
C PHE A 142 -4.74 14.36 3.13
N LEU A 143 -3.46 14.06 3.37
CA LEU A 143 -2.93 13.71 4.70
C LEU A 143 -3.13 14.85 5.71
N ASP A 144 -2.97 16.09 5.27
CA ASP A 144 -3.18 17.29 6.11
C ASP A 144 -4.66 17.51 6.50
N HIS A 145 -5.61 16.89 5.77
CA HIS A 145 -7.05 16.94 6.06
C HIS A 145 -7.56 15.73 6.87
N THR A 146 -6.74 14.71 7.09
CA THR A 146 -7.17 13.54 7.89
C THR A 146 -7.30 13.87 9.37
N PRO A 147 -8.23 13.20 10.10
CA PRO A 147 -8.32 13.31 11.55
C PRO A 147 -7.00 12.95 12.24
N GLU A 148 -6.78 13.49 13.46
CA GLU A 148 -5.57 13.19 14.25
C GLU A 148 -5.46 11.70 14.59
N ASP A 149 -6.59 11.03 14.83
CA ASP A 149 -6.67 9.61 15.15
C ASP A 149 -6.64 8.68 13.91
N CYS A 150 -6.40 9.23 12.73
CA CYS A 150 -6.27 8.46 11.49
C CYS A 150 -4.99 7.61 11.51
N LEU A 151 -5.11 6.33 11.16
CA LEU A 151 -3.97 5.45 10.94
C LEU A 151 -3.32 5.78 9.58
N LYS A 152 -2.17 6.43 9.59
CA LYS A 152 -1.45 6.91 8.40
C LYS A 152 -0.31 5.97 8.07
N ILE A 153 -0.54 5.08 7.09
CA ILE A 153 0.40 4.01 6.72
C ILE A 153 1.19 4.42 5.48
N PHE A 154 2.48 4.65 5.64
CA PHE A 154 3.40 4.79 4.52
C PHE A 154 3.97 3.41 4.18
N ASP A 155 3.41 2.76 3.15
CA ASP A 155 4.01 1.57 2.53
C ASP A 155 5.00 2.06 1.48
N ILE A 156 6.30 2.03 1.82
CA ILE A 156 7.32 2.77 1.07
C ILE A 156 7.41 2.37 -0.39
N ASN A 157 7.32 1.07 -0.68
CA ASN A 157 7.13 0.46 -1.99
C ASN A 157 8.00 1.09 -3.09
N LEU A 158 9.32 1.07 -2.91
CA LEU A 158 10.28 1.68 -3.83
C LEU A 158 10.21 1.02 -5.22
N ARG A 159 10.12 1.83 -6.25
CA ARG A 159 10.11 1.38 -7.65
C ARG A 159 11.15 2.14 -8.46
N GLN A 160 12.10 1.42 -9.05
CA GLN A 160 13.15 2.00 -9.90
C GLN A 160 13.83 3.20 -9.22
N ASN A 161 13.85 4.36 -9.88
CA ASN A 161 14.41 5.62 -9.37
C ASN A 161 13.30 6.66 -9.09
N PHE A 162 12.04 6.22 -8.94
CA PHE A 162 10.90 7.12 -8.74
C PHE A 162 10.69 7.54 -7.29
N TYR A 163 11.79 7.75 -6.57
CA TYR A 163 11.80 8.27 -5.20
C TYR A 163 12.99 9.19 -4.99
N THR A 164 12.87 10.08 -4.02
CA THR A 164 13.97 10.95 -3.58
C THR A 164 14.05 10.95 -2.06
N PRO A 165 15.20 11.34 -1.48
CA PRO A 165 15.33 11.50 -0.02
C PRO A 165 14.24 12.41 0.57
N GLU A 166 13.88 13.47 -0.14
CA GLU A 166 12.85 14.44 0.28
C GLU A 166 11.48 13.79 0.34
N VAL A 167 11.06 13.06 -0.72
CA VAL A 167 9.77 12.36 -0.77
C VAL A 167 9.64 11.38 0.38
N ILE A 168 10.69 10.59 0.63
CA ILE A 168 10.71 9.62 1.73
C ILE A 168 10.66 10.32 3.08
N THR A 169 11.49 11.35 3.28
CA THR A 169 11.53 12.10 4.54
C THR A 169 10.19 12.77 4.84
N GLU A 170 9.57 13.40 3.86
CA GLU A 170 8.28 14.07 4.03
C GLU A 170 7.13 13.08 4.28
N SER A 171 7.19 11.89 3.69
CA SER A 171 6.23 10.82 3.97
C SER A 171 6.42 10.24 5.38
N LEU A 172 7.67 10.03 5.81
CA LEU A 172 8.00 9.57 7.17
C LEU A 172 7.57 10.56 8.26
N LYS A 173 7.59 11.86 7.98
CA LYS A 173 7.09 12.90 8.91
C LYS A 173 5.57 12.93 9.02
N ARG A 174 4.85 12.42 8.01
CA ARG A 174 3.39 12.44 7.93
C ARG A 174 2.73 11.13 8.34
N CYS A 175 3.46 10.02 8.30
CA CYS A 175 2.92 8.73 8.73
C CYS A 175 3.05 8.53 10.24
N ASN A 176 2.22 7.66 10.78
CA ASN A 176 2.39 7.07 12.11
C ASN A 176 2.66 5.56 12.05
N VAL A 177 2.50 4.94 10.87
CA VAL A 177 2.92 3.57 10.59
C VAL A 177 3.78 3.54 9.34
N LEU A 178 4.98 2.98 9.45
CA LEU A 178 5.83 2.67 8.30
C LEU A 178 5.73 1.17 8.00
N LYS A 179 5.46 0.81 6.74
CA LYS A 179 5.69 -0.54 6.26
C LYS A 179 6.85 -0.51 5.24
N ILE A 180 7.77 -1.43 5.40
CA ILE A 180 9.01 -1.50 4.62
C ILE A 180 9.44 -2.96 4.49
N ASN A 181 10.09 -3.35 3.40
CA ASN A 181 10.77 -4.64 3.30
C ASN A 181 12.28 -4.50 3.61
N ASP A 182 12.97 -5.63 3.73
CA ASP A 182 14.38 -5.69 4.10
C ASP A 182 15.30 -5.05 3.04
N GLU A 183 15.03 -5.21 1.76
CA GLU A 183 15.80 -4.58 0.66
C GLU A 183 15.61 -3.06 0.67
N GLU A 184 14.39 -2.61 0.85
CA GLU A 184 14.06 -1.18 1.00
C GLU A 184 14.72 -0.58 2.25
N LEU A 185 14.72 -1.31 3.36
CA LEU A 185 15.38 -0.89 4.60
C LEU A 185 16.89 -0.72 4.42
N ILE A 186 17.53 -1.60 3.64
CA ILE A 186 18.95 -1.45 3.27
C ILE A 186 19.15 -0.17 2.45
N THR A 187 18.27 0.06 1.46
CA THR A 187 18.32 1.25 0.59
C THR A 187 18.17 2.53 1.41
N ILE A 188 17.17 2.58 2.31
CA ILE A 188 16.92 3.71 3.21
C ILE A 188 18.10 3.90 4.18
N GLY A 189 18.66 2.81 4.70
CA GLY A 189 19.84 2.88 5.57
C GLY A 189 21.04 3.52 4.88
N ARG A 190 21.25 3.26 3.59
CA ARG A 190 22.31 3.92 2.80
C ARG A 190 21.97 5.38 2.52
N LEU A 191 20.73 5.66 2.14
CA LEU A 191 20.26 7.00 1.78
C LEU A 191 20.37 7.99 2.95
N PHE A 192 20.09 7.52 4.17
CA PHE A 192 20.11 8.36 5.38
C PHE A 192 21.36 8.22 6.25
N GLY A 193 22.37 7.51 5.78
CA GLY A 193 23.66 7.43 6.47
C GLY A 193 23.74 6.41 7.61
N TYR A 194 22.92 5.35 7.57
CA TYR A 194 22.92 4.26 8.57
C TYR A 194 23.39 2.90 7.99
N PRO A 195 24.41 2.85 7.11
CA PRO A 195 24.74 1.59 6.42
C PRO A 195 25.25 0.49 7.37
N GLY A 196 25.91 0.88 8.46
CA GLY A 196 26.57 -0.05 9.41
C GLY A 196 25.64 -0.62 10.49
N LEU A 197 24.40 -0.16 10.62
CA LEU A 197 23.49 -0.72 11.59
C LEU A 197 22.89 -2.03 11.06
N ASP A 198 22.66 -3.00 11.95
CA ASP A 198 21.86 -4.17 11.64
C ASP A 198 20.39 -3.80 11.40
N ILE A 199 19.63 -4.73 10.88
CA ILE A 199 18.22 -4.54 10.47
C ILE A 199 17.35 -4.07 11.65
N GLU A 200 17.49 -4.72 12.81
CA GLU A 200 16.66 -4.40 13.98
C GLU A 200 16.95 -2.99 14.52
N ASN A 201 18.22 -2.64 14.67
CA ASN A 201 18.64 -1.31 15.13
C ASN A 201 18.22 -0.20 14.15
N LYS A 202 18.23 -0.47 12.83
CA LYS A 202 17.67 0.46 11.83
C LYS A 202 16.19 0.72 12.07
N CYS A 203 15.39 -0.35 12.32
CA CYS A 203 13.97 -0.23 12.58
C CYS A 203 13.69 0.60 13.84
N TRP A 204 14.37 0.32 14.94
CA TRP A 204 14.24 1.10 16.18
C TRP A 204 14.65 2.56 16.00
N LEU A 205 15.73 2.81 15.26
CA LEU A 205 16.19 4.17 14.98
C LEU A 205 15.16 4.96 14.16
N ILE A 206 14.60 4.37 13.10
CA ILE A 206 13.59 5.02 12.26
C ILE A 206 12.31 5.27 13.07
N LEU A 207 11.83 4.27 13.80
CA LEU A 207 10.66 4.38 14.66
C LEU A 207 10.81 5.55 15.66
N GLY A 208 11.92 5.61 16.37
CA GLY A 208 12.16 6.68 17.33
C GLY A 208 12.38 8.05 16.70
N LYS A 209 13.16 8.13 15.59
CA LYS A 209 13.47 9.38 14.90
C LYS A 209 12.24 10.08 14.35
N TYR A 210 11.27 9.32 13.83
CA TYR A 210 10.05 9.87 13.23
C TYR A 210 8.83 9.76 14.13
N ASN A 211 9.01 9.32 15.38
CA ASN A 211 7.95 9.16 16.39
C ASN A 211 6.78 8.32 15.86
N LEU A 212 7.11 7.20 15.24
CA LEU A 212 6.10 6.30 14.67
C LEU A 212 5.41 5.48 15.78
N ASP A 213 4.13 5.22 15.61
CA ASP A 213 3.39 4.27 16.46
C ASP A 213 3.81 2.83 16.18
N MET A 214 4.07 2.52 14.89
CA MET A 214 4.47 1.18 14.46
C MET A 214 5.40 1.23 13.25
N LEU A 215 6.30 0.22 13.17
CA LEU A 215 7.08 -0.09 11.99
C LEU A 215 6.91 -1.57 11.66
N VAL A 216 6.43 -1.87 10.47
CA VAL A 216 6.28 -3.21 9.93
C VAL A 216 7.42 -3.49 8.96
N LEU A 217 8.20 -4.53 9.25
CA LEU A 217 9.28 -5.01 8.39
C LEU A 217 8.92 -6.39 7.84
N THR A 218 8.87 -6.53 6.52
CA THR A 218 8.70 -7.83 5.85
C THR A 218 10.02 -8.29 5.27
N CYS A 219 10.37 -9.58 5.46
CA CYS A 219 11.63 -10.19 5.01
C CYS A 219 11.38 -11.42 4.12
N GLY A 220 10.34 -11.40 3.30
CA GLY A 220 9.97 -12.48 2.41
C GLY A 220 9.86 -13.82 3.13
N VAL A 221 10.63 -14.82 2.71
CA VAL A 221 10.66 -16.16 3.32
C VAL A 221 11.25 -16.18 4.73
N ASN A 222 11.94 -15.12 5.16
CA ASN A 222 12.58 -15.02 6.45
C ASN A 222 11.67 -14.47 7.55
N GLY A 223 10.38 -14.33 7.27
CA GLY A 223 9.42 -13.84 8.25
C GLY A 223 9.16 -12.34 8.18
N SER A 224 8.56 -11.82 9.23
CA SER A 224 8.25 -10.40 9.36
C SER A 224 8.31 -9.96 10.83
N TYR A 225 8.48 -8.66 11.02
CA TYR A 225 8.54 -8.04 12.34
C TYR A 225 7.58 -6.86 12.41
N VAL A 226 7.00 -6.65 13.58
CA VAL A 226 6.31 -5.40 13.92
C VAL A 226 6.97 -4.81 15.16
N PHE A 227 7.44 -3.58 15.05
CA PHE A 227 8.03 -2.80 16.12
C PHE A 227 7.05 -1.70 16.54
N ALA A 228 6.87 -1.56 17.85
CA ALA A 228 6.13 -0.45 18.45
C ALA A 228 6.76 -0.12 19.82
N PRO A 229 6.50 1.05 20.44
CA PRO A 229 7.06 1.37 21.75
C PRO A 229 6.84 0.25 22.76
N GLY A 230 7.92 -0.39 23.21
CA GLY A 230 7.89 -1.51 24.16
C GLY A 230 7.40 -2.85 23.61
N VAL A 231 7.15 -2.96 22.29
CA VAL A 231 6.65 -4.19 21.65
C VAL A 231 7.52 -4.56 20.45
N LYS A 232 7.86 -5.85 20.37
CA LYS A 232 8.43 -6.49 19.17
C LYS A 232 7.70 -7.79 18.93
N SER A 233 7.03 -7.90 17.79
CA SER A 233 6.39 -9.12 17.31
C SER A 233 7.18 -9.70 16.15
N PHE A 234 7.39 -11.01 16.14
CA PHE A 234 7.97 -11.75 15.02
C PHE A 234 7.03 -12.87 14.60
N GLN A 235 6.88 -13.04 13.29
CA GLN A 235 6.13 -14.15 12.70
C GLN A 235 6.97 -14.80 11.59
N GLU A 236 7.03 -16.11 11.60
CA GLU A 236 7.62 -16.87 10.50
C GLU A 236 6.72 -16.84 9.28
N THR A 237 7.31 -16.82 8.08
CA THR A 237 6.54 -16.94 6.84
C THR A 237 6.11 -18.41 6.65
N PRO A 238 4.79 -18.70 6.54
CA PRO A 238 4.31 -20.04 6.25
C PRO A 238 4.86 -20.56 4.92
N LYS A 239 5.24 -21.82 4.87
CA LYS A 239 5.63 -22.48 3.62
C LYS A 239 4.39 -22.84 2.83
N VAL A 240 4.25 -22.25 1.65
CA VAL A 240 3.13 -22.48 0.73
C VAL A 240 3.66 -22.77 -0.67
N GLU A 241 2.85 -23.41 -1.49
CA GLU A 241 3.11 -23.51 -2.93
C GLU A 241 2.76 -22.16 -3.58
N VAL A 242 3.79 -21.47 -4.08
CA VAL A 242 3.64 -20.10 -4.61
C VAL A 242 3.15 -20.17 -6.06
N ALA A 243 1.99 -19.56 -6.31
CA ALA A 243 1.47 -19.31 -7.67
C ALA A 243 1.89 -17.92 -8.18
N ASP A 244 1.78 -16.89 -7.32
CA ASP A 244 2.11 -15.51 -7.63
C ASP A 244 2.47 -14.78 -6.33
N THR A 245 3.35 -13.78 -6.39
CA THR A 245 3.71 -12.96 -5.21
C THR A 245 3.13 -11.55 -5.28
N VAL A 246 2.45 -11.21 -6.36
CA VAL A 246 1.82 -9.89 -6.55
C VAL A 246 0.71 -9.68 -5.52
N GLY A 247 0.71 -8.51 -4.87
CA GLY A 247 -0.27 -8.18 -3.84
C GLY A 247 -0.04 -8.79 -2.45
N ALA A 248 0.98 -9.64 -2.27
CA ALA A 248 1.29 -10.24 -0.96
C ALA A 248 1.55 -9.18 0.11
N GLY A 249 2.38 -8.17 -0.21
CA GLY A 249 2.63 -7.03 0.69
C GLY A 249 1.40 -6.18 0.96
N ASP A 250 0.61 -5.92 -0.09
CA ASP A 250 -0.60 -5.10 -0.01
C ASP A 250 -1.68 -5.78 0.84
N SER A 251 -1.83 -7.11 0.67
CA SER A 251 -2.76 -7.93 1.47
C SER A 251 -2.33 -8.01 2.94
N PHE A 252 -1.03 -8.13 3.20
CA PHE A 252 -0.48 -8.02 4.55
C PHE A 252 -0.86 -6.68 5.17
N THR A 253 -0.56 -5.56 4.48
CA THR A 253 -0.81 -4.21 4.97
C THR A 253 -2.30 -3.96 5.19
N GLY A 254 -3.16 -4.38 4.26
CA GLY A 254 -4.62 -4.24 4.35
C GLY A 254 -5.21 -5.03 5.52
N THR A 255 -4.78 -6.29 5.70
CA THR A 255 -5.22 -7.16 6.80
C THR A 255 -4.74 -6.64 8.15
N PHE A 256 -3.47 -6.23 8.24
CA PHE A 256 -2.88 -5.67 9.46
C PHE A 256 -3.64 -4.40 9.88
N CYS A 257 -3.84 -3.46 8.94
CA CYS A 257 -4.59 -2.24 9.16
C CYS A 257 -6.00 -2.53 9.69
N ALA A 258 -6.74 -3.41 9.01
CA ALA A 258 -8.09 -3.77 9.41
C ALA A 258 -8.13 -4.38 10.81
N SER A 259 -7.17 -5.23 11.15
CA SER A 259 -7.05 -5.86 12.47
C SER A 259 -6.80 -4.84 13.58
N ILE A 260 -5.88 -3.89 13.36
CA ILE A 260 -5.58 -2.81 14.32
C ILE A 260 -6.81 -1.92 14.53
N LEU A 261 -7.48 -1.50 13.45
CA LEU A 261 -8.69 -0.67 13.54
C LEU A 261 -9.83 -1.39 14.30
N LYS A 262 -9.93 -2.71 14.15
CA LYS A 262 -10.90 -3.54 14.90
C LYS A 262 -10.49 -3.81 16.36
N GLY A 263 -9.38 -3.25 16.81
CA GLY A 263 -8.92 -3.34 18.20
C GLY A 263 -8.19 -4.64 18.55
N LYS A 264 -7.75 -5.42 17.56
CA LYS A 264 -6.86 -6.58 17.82
C LYS A 264 -5.50 -6.08 18.32
N SER A 265 -4.85 -6.89 19.14
CA SER A 265 -3.47 -6.63 19.54
C SER A 265 -2.52 -6.67 18.33
N ILE A 266 -1.35 -6.04 18.46
CA ILE A 266 -0.30 -6.08 17.42
C ILE A 266 0.05 -7.52 17.06
N GLN A 267 0.13 -8.42 18.06
CA GLN A 267 0.44 -9.83 17.85
C GLN A 267 -0.62 -10.54 16.99
N GLU A 268 -1.89 -10.38 17.33
CA GLU A 268 -3.01 -10.98 16.59
C GLU A 268 -3.14 -10.40 15.18
N ALA A 269 -2.96 -9.09 15.03
CA ALA A 269 -2.98 -8.41 13.74
C ALA A 269 -1.82 -8.90 12.84
N HIS A 270 -0.64 -9.06 13.41
CA HIS A 270 0.54 -9.55 12.70
C HIS A 270 0.38 -11.00 12.24
N GLU A 271 -0.07 -11.87 13.14
CA GLU A 271 -0.31 -13.29 12.83
C GLU A 271 -1.33 -13.46 11.69
N LEU A 272 -2.44 -12.71 11.74
CA LEU A 272 -3.46 -12.76 10.69
C LEU A 272 -2.94 -12.21 9.36
N ALA A 273 -2.21 -11.11 9.38
CA ALA A 273 -1.62 -10.50 8.19
C ALA A 273 -0.65 -11.46 7.47
N VAL A 274 0.17 -12.18 8.22
CA VAL A 274 1.08 -13.21 7.68
C VAL A 274 0.31 -14.35 7.02
N LYS A 275 -0.76 -14.87 7.68
CA LYS A 275 -1.60 -15.95 7.13
C LYS A 275 -2.27 -15.55 5.82
N VAL A 276 -2.86 -14.34 5.79
CA VAL A 276 -3.53 -13.82 4.59
C VAL A 276 -2.53 -13.57 3.47
N SER A 277 -1.39 -12.96 3.75
CA SER A 277 -0.33 -12.75 2.76
C SER A 277 0.18 -14.06 2.16
N ALA A 278 0.40 -15.08 2.99
CA ALA A 278 0.79 -16.42 2.53
C ALA A 278 -0.31 -17.07 1.66
N TYR A 279 -1.59 -16.95 2.04
CA TYR A 279 -2.70 -17.41 1.22
C TYR A 279 -2.73 -16.68 -0.14
N VAL A 280 -2.57 -15.36 -0.16
CA VAL A 280 -2.55 -14.58 -1.42
C VAL A 280 -1.45 -15.07 -2.35
N CYS A 281 -0.29 -15.45 -1.83
CA CYS A 281 0.78 -16.04 -2.64
C CYS A 281 0.40 -17.37 -3.31
N THR A 282 -0.61 -18.08 -2.85
CA THR A 282 -1.11 -19.32 -3.49
C THR A 282 -2.13 -19.05 -4.61
N GLN A 283 -2.51 -17.80 -4.83
CA GLN A 283 -3.51 -17.40 -5.80
C GLN A 283 -2.88 -16.62 -6.96
N ASN A 284 -3.60 -16.51 -8.08
CA ASN A 284 -3.19 -15.67 -9.20
C ASN A 284 -3.70 -14.23 -9.03
N GLY A 285 -2.81 -13.27 -9.24
CA GLY A 285 -3.12 -11.84 -9.21
C GLY A 285 -3.25 -11.27 -7.80
N ALA A 286 -3.29 -9.94 -7.71
CA ALA A 286 -3.14 -9.19 -6.47
C ALA A 286 -4.41 -9.12 -5.59
N MET A 287 -5.59 -9.39 -6.14
CA MET A 287 -6.87 -9.21 -5.46
C MET A 287 -7.70 -10.51 -5.42
N PRO A 288 -7.19 -11.63 -4.89
CA PRO A 288 -8.01 -12.82 -4.70
C PRO A 288 -9.01 -12.61 -3.55
N GLN A 289 -10.12 -13.35 -3.62
CA GLN A 289 -11.03 -13.42 -2.49
C GLN A 289 -10.40 -14.28 -1.39
N ILE A 290 -10.32 -13.74 -0.17
CA ILE A 290 -9.80 -14.48 0.98
C ILE A 290 -10.90 -15.33 1.64
N PRO A 291 -10.55 -16.52 2.21
CA PRO A 291 -11.48 -17.37 2.94
C PRO A 291 -12.14 -16.67 4.14
N GLU A 292 -13.40 -17.02 4.42
CA GLU A 292 -14.14 -16.44 5.56
C GLU A 292 -13.43 -16.62 6.91
N GLU A 293 -12.68 -17.68 7.08
CA GLU A 293 -11.91 -17.95 8.31
C GLU A 293 -10.89 -16.86 8.64
N TYR A 294 -10.44 -16.09 7.63
CA TYR A 294 -9.52 -14.97 7.82
C TYR A 294 -10.24 -13.61 7.99
N THR A 295 -11.53 -13.54 7.70
CA THR A 295 -12.30 -12.28 7.78
C THR A 295 -13.08 -12.10 9.08
N ARG A 296 -13.16 -13.15 9.90
CA ARG A 296 -13.90 -13.18 11.17
C ARG A 296 -13.14 -12.52 12.33
#